data_bc59ce27d29a3f3af231738d46e50155
#
_entry.id   bc59ce27d29a3f3af231738d46e50155
#
_cell.length_a   1.000
_cell.length_b   1.000
_cell.length_c   1.000
_cell.angle_alpha   90.00
_cell.angle_beta   90.00
_cell.angle_gamma   90.00
#
_symmetry.space_group_name_H-M   'P 1'
#
loop_
_entity.id
_entity.type
_entity.pdbx_description
1 polymer ?
#
loop_
_entity_poly.entity_id
_entity_poly.type
_entity_poly.pdbx_seq_one_letter_code
_entity_poly.pdbx_strand_id
1 'polypeptide(L)'
;MRQREEQRRAEMMKLDIKEKIELAKREDRLEDSTFYILHTNIFCFTSEKEIVPAELSLAKFTLKEGVHSIDKVYGEVYHVFIEPGQIPRGYMRDCLANSKATHKIPLDFNQFVGDYSRIIEDILEILLEHDEGIPPLYCLPKYFTQNQMVLEWLIRKSGTELITKDDLRVYSLPHLLYEMTREGEESVDTSRGSSLSSGSLVRNRVPTLALAEAQLDRDTFMLMPGMSCRWHTEVESLHCCQAQVLSWAYILFSLVCPLLSIPMLPGRHRPEDEEEVVGWAGQSSRGSVVSTDLSTSEADTSSCRSDYVQVRKL
;
A
#
# COMPACT_ATOMS: atom_id res chain seq x y z
N MET A 1 -25.37 -23.86 -0.09
CA MET A 1 -24.17 -24.29 0.64
C MET A 1 -23.09 -23.21 0.59
N ARG A 2 -22.71 -22.68 -0.56
CA ARG A 2 -21.64 -21.68 -0.77
C ARG A 2 -21.79 -20.40 0.08
N GLN A 3 -22.96 -19.78 0.11
CA GLN A 3 -23.21 -18.57 0.92
C GLN A 3 -23.02 -18.78 2.44
N ARG A 4 -23.43 -19.94 2.97
CA ARG A 4 -23.25 -20.28 4.40
C ARG A 4 -21.76 -20.47 4.73
N GLU A 5 -20.99 -20.99 3.80
CA GLU A 5 -19.55 -21.18 3.98
C GLU A 5 -18.79 -19.85 3.91
N GLU A 6 -19.15 -18.98 2.97
CA GLU A 6 -18.62 -17.61 2.87
C GLU A 6 -18.93 -16.79 4.15
N GLN A 7 -20.17 -16.89 4.66
CA GLN A 7 -20.58 -16.24 5.90
C GLN A 7 -19.78 -16.77 7.10
N ARG A 8 -19.63 -18.09 7.21
CA ARG A 8 -18.83 -18.70 8.28
C ARG A 8 -17.36 -18.28 8.22
N ARG A 9 -16.75 -18.22 7.04
CA ARG A 9 -15.38 -17.72 6.87
C ARG A 9 -15.27 -16.26 7.32
N ALA A 10 -16.23 -15.42 6.95
CA ALA A 10 -16.26 -14.03 7.37
C ALA A 10 -16.42 -13.85 8.89
N GLU A 11 -17.22 -14.68 9.55
CA GLU A 11 -17.38 -14.69 11.02
C GLU A 11 -16.09 -15.15 11.72
N MET A 12 -15.47 -16.23 11.22
CA MET A 12 -14.18 -16.70 11.76
C MET A 12 -13.09 -15.66 11.62
N MET A 13 -12.96 -15.01 10.46
CA MET A 13 -11.99 -13.92 10.25
C MET A 13 -12.17 -12.80 11.29
N LYS A 14 -13.42 -12.39 11.56
CA LYS A 14 -13.70 -11.33 12.55
C LYS A 14 -13.28 -11.76 13.96
N LEU A 15 -13.56 -13.02 14.31
CA LEU A 15 -13.17 -13.57 15.60
C LEU A 15 -11.65 -13.63 15.73
N ASP A 16 -10.95 -14.15 14.73
CA ASP A 16 -9.48 -14.24 14.71
C ASP A 16 -8.83 -12.86 14.88
N ILE A 17 -9.33 -11.83 14.18
CA ILE A 17 -8.82 -10.45 14.30
C ILE A 17 -9.02 -9.95 15.73
N LYS A 18 -10.24 -10.11 16.25
CA LYS A 18 -10.58 -9.66 17.60
C LYS A 18 -9.72 -10.35 18.66
N GLU A 19 -9.61 -11.67 18.62
CA GLU A 19 -8.80 -12.46 19.55
C GLU A 19 -7.32 -12.06 19.50
N LYS A 20 -6.78 -11.85 18.30
CA LYS A 20 -5.39 -11.37 18.12
C LYS A 20 -5.17 -10.02 18.81
N ILE A 21 -6.05 -9.06 18.60
CA ILE A 21 -5.93 -7.72 19.20
C ILE A 21 -6.12 -7.77 20.72
N GLU A 22 -7.11 -8.50 21.22
CA GLU A 22 -7.35 -8.66 22.66
C GLU A 22 -6.18 -9.37 23.37
N LEU A 23 -5.58 -10.36 22.72
CA LEU A 23 -4.39 -11.05 23.24
C LEU A 23 -3.19 -10.10 23.29
N ALA A 24 -2.92 -9.39 22.20
CA ALA A 24 -1.82 -8.43 22.12
C ALA A 24 -1.94 -7.33 23.18
N LYS A 25 -3.17 -6.85 23.43
CA LYS A 25 -3.44 -5.89 24.51
C LYS A 25 -3.17 -6.46 25.90
N ARG A 26 -3.68 -7.68 26.19
CA ARG A 26 -3.49 -8.32 27.50
C ARG A 26 -2.02 -8.55 27.84
N GLU A 27 -1.20 -8.77 26.81
CA GLU A 27 0.24 -9.01 26.95
C GLU A 27 1.10 -7.74 26.80
N ASP A 28 0.44 -6.57 26.65
CA ASP A 28 1.08 -5.27 26.43
C ASP A 28 2.05 -5.28 25.21
N ARG A 29 1.64 -5.98 24.15
CA ARG A 29 2.43 -6.18 22.92
C ARG A 29 1.79 -5.63 21.66
N LEU A 30 0.69 -4.88 21.79
CA LEU A 30 -0.04 -4.38 20.61
C LEU A 30 0.85 -3.48 19.74
N GLU A 31 1.68 -2.64 20.37
CA GLU A 31 2.58 -1.72 19.66
C GLU A 31 3.68 -2.45 18.88
N ASP A 32 4.17 -3.57 19.42
CA ASP A 32 5.22 -4.40 18.84
C ASP A 32 4.67 -5.54 17.97
N SER A 33 3.35 -5.72 17.91
CA SER A 33 2.70 -6.74 17.08
C SER A 33 2.85 -6.45 15.59
N THR A 34 3.28 -7.46 14.83
CA THR A 34 3.51 -7.34 13.38
C THR A 34 2.25 -7.61 12.58
N PHE A 35 2.01 -6.76 11.59
CA PHE A 35 0.90 -6.85 10.64
C PHE A 35 1.38 -6.71 9.20
N TYR A 36 0.61 -7.26 8.24
CA TYR A 36 0.96 -7.29 6.83
C TYR A 36 -0.19 -6.81 5.96
N ILE A 37 0.05 -5.83 5.11
CA ILE A 37 -0.94 -5.29 4.16
C ILE A 37 -0.57 -5.74 2.76
N LEU A 38 -1.53 -6.31 2.04
CA LEU A 38 -1.38 -6.81 0.68
C LEU A 38 -2.28 -6.06 -0.30
N HIS A 39 -1.75 -5.72 -1.46
CA HIS A 39 -2.53 -5.30 -2.61
C HIS A 39 -1.96 -5.88 -3.90
N THR A 40 -2.86 -6.16 -4.86
CA THR A 40 -2.49 -6.64 -6.19
C THR A 40 -3.20 -5.84 -7.28
N ASN A 41 -2.58 -5.68 -8.43
CA ASN A 41 -3.21 -5.25 -9.66
C ASN A 41 -3.30 -6.41 -10.66
N ILE A 42 -4.28 -6.34 -11.54
CA ILE A 42 -4.56 -7.38 -12.54
C ILE A 42 -4.78 -6.77 -13.91
N PHE A 43 -4.47 -7.51 -14.94
CA PHE A 43 -4.84 -7.14 -16.32
C PHE A 43 -6.31 -7.39 -16.57
N CYS A 44 -6.86 -8.55 -16.18
CA CYS A 44 -8.29 -8.83 -16.30
C CYS A 44 -8.73 -10.03 -15.46
N PHE A 45 -10.05 -10.16 -15.29
CA PHE A 45 -10.74 -11.41 -14.97
C PHE A 45 -11.32 -12.00 -16.24
N THR A 46 -11.24 -13.33 -16.37
CA THR A 46 -11.92 -14.05 -17.44
C THR A 46 -13.35 -14.47 -17.05
N SER A 47 -14.19 -14.82 -18.02
CA SER A 47 -15.53 -15.39 -17.78
C SER A 47 -15.45 -16.73 -17.03
N GLU A 48 -14.36 -17.45 -17.14
CA GLU A 48 -14.09 -18.72 -16.46
C GLU A 48 -13.57 -18.53 -15.04
N LYS A 49 -13.57 -17.26 -14.55
CA LYS A 49 -13.03 -16.86 -13.24
C LYS A 49 -11.52 -17.13 -13.09
N GLU A 50 -10.80 -17.08 -14.17
CA GLU A 50 -9.34 -17.00 -14.13
C GLU A 50 -8.89 -15.55 -13.99
N ILE A 51 -7.72 -15.35 -13.43
CA ILE A 51 -7.13 -14.03 -13.23
C ILE A 51 -5.84 -13.92 -14.04
N VAL A 52 -5.59 -12.74 -14.61
CA VAL A 52 -4.32 -12.38 -15.25
C VAL A 52 -3.65 -11.34 -14.38
N PRO A 53 -2.68 -11.73 -13.53
CA PRO A 53 -2.04 -10.82 -12.59
C PRO A 53 -1.14 -9.81 -13.30
N ALA A 54 -0.87 -8.67 -12.66
CA ALA A 54 0.03 -7.64 -13.17
C ALA A 54 1.09 -7.23 -12.14
N GLU A 55 0.70 -7.06 -10.88
CA GLU A 55 1.54 -6.45 -9.87
C GLU A 55 1.09 -6.90 -8.48
N LEU A 56 2.05 -7.00 -7.53
CA LEU A 56 1.79 -7.28 -6.13
C LEU A 56 2.66 -6.40 -5.25
N SER A 57 2.11 -5.92 -4.15
CA SER A 57 2.88 -5.28 -3.08
C SER A 57 2.45 -5.80 -1.72
N LEU A 58 3.44 -5.98 -0.84
CA LEU A 58 3.29 -6.43 0.54
C LEU A 58 4.07 -5.48 1.46
N ALA A 59 3.37 -4.83 2.39
CA ALA A 59 3.96 -4.00 3.43
C ALA A 59 3.89 -4.71 4.78
N LYS A 60 5.01 -4.68 5.53
CA LYS A 60 5.12 -5.17 6.90
C LYS A 60 5.20 -3.97 7.84
N PHE A 61 4.47 -3.98 8.95
CA PHE A 61 4.52 -2.88 9.92
C PHE A 61 4.25 -3.33 11.35
N THR A 62 4.71 -2.51 12.31
CA THR A 62 4.23 -2.46 13.70
C THR A 62 3.68 -1.06 13.97
N LEU A 63 2.87 -0.90 15.03
CA LEU A 63 2.41 0.44 15.41
C LEU A 63 3.56 1.29 15.97
N LYS A 64 4.55 0.68 16.62
CA LYS A 64 5.68 1.36 17.26
C LYS A 64 6.70 1.89 16.25
N GLU A 65 7.03 1.10 15.25
CA GLU A 65 8.11 1.43 14.29
C GLU A 65 7.60 1.94 12.94
N GLY A 66 6.29 1.78 12.68
CA GLY A 66 5.69 2.11 11.39
C GLY A 66 5.94 1.02 10.33
N VAL A 67 6.02 1.41 9.06
CA VAL A 67 6.38 0.49 7.97
C VAL A 67 7.83 0.10 8.10
N HIS A 68 8.10 -1.21 8.08
CA HIS A 68 9.44 -1.76 8.21
C HIS A 68 10.14 -1.89 6.86
N SER A 69 11.42 -1.61 6.84
CA SER A 69 12.27 -2.07 5.74
C SER A 69 12.31 -3.60 5.75
N ILE A 70 11.90 -4.23 4.66
CA ILE A 70 11.85 -5.69 4.55
C ILE A 70 13.27 -6.24 4.45
N ASP A 71 14.10 -5.61 3.60
CA ASP A 71 15.54 -5.81 3.55
C ASP A 71 16.23 -4.66 2.77
N LYS A 72 17.55 -4.77 2.57
CA LYS A 72 18.30 -3.78 1.78
C LYS A 72 17.99 -3.83 0.27
N VAL A 73 17.36 -4.90 -0.21
CA VAL A 73 17.04 -5.13 -1.62
C VAL A 73 15.65 -4.56 -1.94
N TYR A 74 14.66 -4.86 -1.08
CA TYR A 74 13.26 -4.48 -1.34
C TYR A 74 12.86 -3.13 -0.69
N GLY A 75 13.65 -2.62 0.26
CA GLY A 75 13.30 -1.40 0.98
C GLY A 75 12.12 -1.61 1.94
N GLU A 76 11.22 -0.62 2.03
CA GLU A 76 10.10 -0.62 2.99
C GLU A 76 8.93 -1.51 2.56
N VAL A 77 8.79 -1.80 1.29
CA VAL A 77 7.67 -2.57 0.72
C VAL A 77 8.21 -3.57 -0.29
N TYR A 78 7.81 -4.84 -0.15
CA TYR A 78 8.00 -5.80 -1.22
C TYR A 78 7.08 -5.46 -2.39
N HIS A 79 7.64 -5.25 -3.57
CA HIS A 79 6.92 -4.85 -4.75
C HIS A 79 7.43 -5.60 -5.96
N VAL A 80 6.54 -6.24 -6.71
CA VAL A 80 6.90 -7.04 -7.88
C VAL A 80 5.89 -6.89 -9.01
N PHE A 81 6.39 -6.75 -10.24
CA PHE A 81 5.60 -6.87 -11.46
C PHE A 81 5.58 -8.34 -11.87
N ILE A 82 4.39 -8.93 -11.89
CA ILE A 82 4.20 -10.36 -12.15
C ILE A 82 4.06 -10.59 -13.65
N GLU A 83 4.88 -11.46 -14.22
CA GLU A 83 4.67 -11.90 -15.61
C GLU A 83 3.29 -12.56 -15.74
N PRO A 84 2.39 -12.03 -16.61
CA PRO A 84 1.00 -12.52 -16.68
C PRO A 84 0.90 -13.93 -17.29
N GLY A 85 1.98 -14.45 -17.87
CA GLY A 85 1.99 -15.69 -18.62
C GLY A 85 1.19 -15.58 -19.92
N GLN A 86 0.68 -16.72 -20.41
CA GLN A 86 -0.13 -16.73 -21.62
C GLN A 86 -1.52 -16.13 -21.36
N ILE A 87 -1.82 -15.01 -22.03
CA ILE A 87 -3.15 -14.40 -21.93
C ILE A 87 -4.18 -15.31 -22.59
N PRO A 88 -5.31 -15.60 -21.91
CA PRO A 88 -6.37 -16.43 -22.46
C PRO A 88 -6.93 -15.86 -23.78
N ARG A 89 -7.31 -16.74 -24.71
CA ARG A 89 -7.85 -16.32 -26.02
C ARG A 89 -9.09 -15.45 -25.84
N GLY A 90 -9.12 -14.31 -26.54
CA GLY A 90 -10.21 -13.35 -26.51
C GLY A 90 -10.08 -12.23 -25.46
N TYR A 91 -9.15 -12.32 -24.50
CA TYR A 91 -9.00 -11.36 -23.41
C TYR A 91 -7.90 -10.31 -23.63
N MET A 92 -7.13 -10.39 -24.70
CA MET A 92 -6.06 -9.43 -25.00
C MET A 92 -6.56 -7.97 -25.00
N ARG A 93 -7.71 -7.73 -25.61
CA ARG A 93 -8.33 -6.39 -25.66
C ARG A 93 -8.72 -5.88 -24.28
N ASP A 94 -9.27 -6.75 -23.45
CA ASP A 94 -9.70 -6.39 -22.08
C ASP A 94 -8.49 -6.11 -21.20
N CYS A 95 -7.43 -6.91 -21.31
CA CYS A 95 -6.16 -6.67 -20.62
C CYS A 95 -5.55 -5.32 -20.99
N LEU A 96 -5.47 -5.00 -22.29
CA LEU A 96 -4.95 -3.71 -22.76
C LEU A 96 -5.83 -2.53 -22.32
N ALA A 97 -7.15 -2.68 -22.37
CA ALA A 97 -8.08 -1.63 -21.95
C ALA A 97 -7.99 -1.35 -20.46
N ASN A 98 -7.94 -2.39 -19.63
CA ASN A 98 -7.81 -2.25 -18.18
C ASN A 98 -6.45 -1.67 -17.80
N SER A 99 -5.35 -2.19 -18.36
CA SER A 99 -4.02 -1.63 -18.13
C SER A 99 -3.97 -0.13 -18.42
N LYS A 100 -4.46 0.29 -19.58
CA LYS A 100 -4.50 1.70 -19.99
C LYS A 100 -5.35 2.57 -19.05
N ALA A 101 -6.44 2.03 -18.55
CA ALA A 101 -7.37 2.76 -17.67
C ALA A 101 -6.89 2.83 -16.21
N THR A 102 -6.00 1.92 -15.78
CA THR A 102 -5.57 1.78 -14.39
C THR A 102 -4.06 1.90 -14.23
N HIS A 103 -3.36 0.79 -14.05
CA HIS A 103 -1.94 0.72 -13.66
C HIS A 103 -0.95 1.04 -14.79
N LYS A 104 -1.38 1.14 -16.03
CA LYS A 104 -0.57 1.46 -17.22
C LYS A 104 0.61 0.50 -17.51
N ILE A 105 0.72 -0.64 -16.84
CA ILE A 105 1.76 -1.65 -17.08
C ILE A 105 1.51 -2.27 -18.46
N PRO A 106 2.46 -2.22 -19.41
CA PRO A 106 2.29 -2.84 -20.72
C PRO A 106 2.39 -4.37 -20.61
N LEU A 107 1.79 -5.10 -21.57
CA LEU A 107 1.78 -6.57 -21.55
C LEU A 107 3.14 -7.19 -21.90
N ASP A 108 4.04 -6.43 -22.50
CA ASP A 108 5.42 -6.78 -22.85
C ASP A 108 6.45 -6.09 -21.95
N PHE A 109 6.07 -5.82 -20.69
CA PHE A 109 6.89 -5.07 -19.75
C PHE A 109 8.19 -5.82 -19.41
N ASN A 110 9.33 -5.15 -19.55
CA ASN A 110 10.65 -5.75 -19.39
C ASN A 110 11.09 -5.95 -17.93
N GLN A 111 10.29 -5.48 -16.95
CA GLN A 111 10.54 -5.68 -15.52
C GLN A 111 9.67 -6.78 -14.92
N PHE A 112 8.94 -7.54 -15.72
CA PHE A 112 8.20 -8.68 -15.22
C PHE A 112 9.12 -9.76 -14.64
N VAL A 113 8.69 -10.30 -13.49
CA VAL A 113 9.30 -11.46 -12.86
C VAL A 113 8.48 -12.69 -13.22
N GLY A 114 9.09 -13.62 -13.97
CA GLY A 114 8.50 -14.88 -14.41
C GLY A 114 8.85 -16.06 -13.50
N ASP A 115 9.74 -15.89 -12.54
CA ASP A 115 10.05 -16.88 -11.51
C ASP A 115 9.03 -16.83 -10.37
N TYR A 116 7.90 -17.51 -10.57
CA TYR A 116 6.82 -17.52 -9.58
C TYR A 116 7.19 -18.25 -8.29
N SER A 117 8.14 -19.21 -8.34
CA SER A 117 8.66 -19.87 -7.15
C SER A 117 9.38 -18.87 -6.27
N ARG A 118 10.24 -18.04 -6.88
CA ARG A 118 10.94 -16.96 -6.17
C ARG A 118 10.00 -15.96 -5.55
N ILE A 119 8.91 -15.54 -6.24
CA ILE A 119 7.90 -14.63 -5.68
C ILE A 119 7.26 -15.24 -4.43
N ILE A 120 6.90 -16.54 -4.45
CA ILE A 120 6.31 -17.21 -3.29
C ILE A 120 7.33 -17.36 -2.17
N GLU A 121 8.57 -17.70 -2.47
CA GLU A 121 9.67 -17.80 -1.49
C GLU A 121 9.89 -16.46 -0.78
N ASP A 122 9.98 -15.36 -1.53
CA ASP A 122 10.13 -14.01 -0.98
C ASP A 122 8.97 -13.64 -0.04
N ILE A 123 7.72 -13.92 -0.46
CA ILE A 123 6.53 -13.70 0.39
C ILE A 123 6.62 -14.52 1.68
N LEU A 124 7.01 -15.80 1.58
CA LEU A 124 7.13 -16.66 2.76
C LEU A 124 8.27 -16.23 3.67
N GLU A 125 9.41 -15.79 3.15
CA GLU A 125 10.51 -15.26 3.92
C GLU A 125 10.08 -14.06 4.76
N ILE A 126 9.31 -13.14 4.16
CA ILE A 126 8.75 -11.97 4.86
C ILE A 126 7.75 -12.38 5.96
N LEU A 127 6.92 -13.39 5.71
CA LEU A 127 5.85 -13.79 6.63
C LEU A 127 6.33 -14.70 7.77
N LEU A 128 7.37 -15.49 7.55
CA LEU A 128 7.85 -16.52 8.48
C LEU A 128 9.02 -16.05 9.37
N GLU A 129 9.33 -14.76 9.38
CA GLU A 129 10.38 -14.22 10.29
C GLU A 129 10.15 -14.56 11.78
N HIS A 130 8.90 -14.90 12.14
CA HIS A 130 8.54 -15.29 13.50
C HIS A 130 7.93 -16.69 13.48
N ASP A 131 8.36 -17.55 14.40
CA ASP A 131 7.98 -18.98 14.48
C ASP A 131 6.50 -19.28 14.78
N GLU A 132 5.61 -18.30 14.69
CA GLU A 132 4.19 -18.40 15.06
C GLU A 132 3.26 -18.90 13.92
N GLY A 133 3.85 -19.37 12.80
CA GLY A 133 3.08 -19.77 11.59
C GLY A 133 2.79 -18.58 10.67
N ILE A 134 2.11 -18.85 9.55
CA ILE A 134 1.83 -17.85 8.52
C ILE A 134 0.73 -16.87 9.01
N PRO A 135 1.07 -15.57 9.22
CA PRO A 135 0.11 -14.57 9.64
C PRO A 135 -0.88 -14.22 8.52
N PRO A 136 -2.07 -13.66 8.84
CA PRO A 136 -3.00 -13.20 7.84
C PRO A 136 -2.49 -11.92 7.15
N LEU A 137 -2.86 -11.76 5.87
CA LEU A 137 -2.60 -10.61 5.01
C LEU A 137 -3.84 -9.72 4.99
N TYR A 138 -3.69 -8.42 5.21
CA TYR A 138 -4.82 -7.50 5.31
C TYR A 138 -5.02 -6.68 4.04
N CYS A 139 -6.28 -6.52 3.61
CA CYS A 139 -6.64 -5.62 2.51
C CYS A 139 -8.08 -5.09 2.65
N LEU A 140 -8.49 -4.18 1.76
CA LEU A 140 -9.90 -3.76 1.70
C LEU A 140 -10.79 -4.87 1.16
N PRO A 141 -12.04 -5.02 1.66
CA PRO A 141 -12.98 -6.07 1.25
C PRO A 141 -13.25 -6.12 -0.25
N LYS A 142 -13.26 -4.98 -0.94
CA LYS A 142 -13.44 -4.90 -2.40
C LYS A 142 -12.33 -5.62 -3.20
N TYR A 143 -11.17 -5.85 -2.59
CA TYR A 143 -10.03 -6.53 -3.21
C TYR A 143 -9.80 -7.97 -2.72
N PHE A 144 -10.65 -8.50 -1.80
CA PHE A 144 -10.48 -9.86 -1.27
C PHE A 144 -10.37 -10.91 -2.36
N THR A 145 -11.37 -10.96 -3.23
CA THR A 145 -11.42 -11.95 -4.31
C THR A 145 -10.21 -11.83 -5.23
N GLN A 146 -9.83 -10.61 -5.60
CA GLN A 146 -8.69 -10.35 -6.46
C GLN A 146 -7.39 -10.83 -5.80
N ASN A 147 -7.10 -10.37 -4.59
CA ASN A 147 -5.87 -10.73 -3.88
C ASN A 147 -5.77 -12.23 -3.63
N GLN A 148 -6.86 -12.86 -3.17
CA GLN A 148 -6.91 -14.30 -2.97
C GLN A 148 -6.64 -15.08 -4.26
N MET A 149 -7.25 -14.67 -5.37
CA MET A 149 -7.07 -15.33 -6.67
C MET A 149 -5.65 -15.13 -7.23
N VAL A 150 -5.02 -13.97 -7.02
CA VAL A 150 -3.62 -13.75 -7.43
C VAL A 150 -2.68 -14.66 -6.62
N LEU A 151 -2.86 -14.75 -5.30
CA LEU A 151 -2.08 -15.66 -4.47
C LEU A 151 -2.26 -17.14 -4.87
N GLU A 152 -3.50 -17.58 -5.07
CA GLU A 152 -3.80 -18.95 -5.54
C GLU A 152 -3.19 -19.23 -6.94
N TRP A 153 -3.19 -18.21 -7.82
CA TRP A 153 -2.58 -18.30 -9.14
C TRP A 153 -1.06 -18.44 -9.03
N LEU A 154 -0.40 -17.64 -8.18
CA LEU A 154 1.05 -17.72 -7.92
C LEU A 154 1.44 -19.09 -7.34
N ILE A 155 0.74 -19.58 -6.30
CA ILE A 155 0.98 -20.91 -5.71
C ILE A 155 0.87 -22.00 -6.77
N ARG A 156 -0.17 -21.97 -7.60
CA ARG A 156 -0.37 -22.95 -8.66
C ARG A 156 0.74 -22.87 -9.73
N LYS A 157 1.20 -21.66 -10.07
CA LYS A 157 2.24 -21.44 -11.09
C LYS A 157 3.65 -21.76 -10.60
N SER A 158 3.92 -21.53 -9.33
CA SER A 158 5.21 -21.90 -8.72
C SER A 158 5.42 -23.41 -8.64
N GLY A 159 4.32 -24.20 -8.60
CA GLY A 159 4.39 -25.63 -8.40
C GLY A 159 4.92 -26.04 -7.01
N THR A 160 4.96 -25.11 -6.06
CA THR A 160 5.41 -25.40 -4.69
C THR A 160 4.41 -26.30 -3.95
N GLU A 161 4.93 -27.25 -3.18
CA GLU A 161 4.17 -28.07 -2.25
C GLU A 161 4.30 -27.56 -0.79
N LEU A 162 5.06 -26.49 -0.57
CA LEU A 162 5.33 -25.95 0.77
C LEU A 162 4.10 -25.31 1.41
N ILE A 163 3.22 -24.74 0.60
CA ILE A 163 2.01 -24.05 1.05
C ILE A 163 0.82 -24.38 0.16
N THR A 164 -0.35 -24.27 0.75
CA THR A 164 -1.65 -24.39 0.07
C THR A 164 -2.35 -23.03 0.01
N LYS A 165 -3.40 -22.94 -0.78
CA LYS A 165 -4.24 -21.73 -0.87
C LYS A 165 -4.87 -21.30 0.47
N ASP A 166 -5.02 -22.23 1.42
CA ASP A 166 -5.65 -21.98 2.71
C ASP A 166 -4.65 -21.46 3.76
N ASP A 167 -3.35 -21.54 3.47
CA ASP A 167 -2.28 -21.03 4.34
C ASP A 167 -2.13 -19.49 4.22
N LEU A 168 -2.27 -18.94 3.01
CA LEU A 168 -2.23 -17.48 2.77
C LEU A 168 -3.63 -16.86 2.92
N ARG A 169 -4.03 -16.57 4.15
CA ARG A 169 -5.34 -16.03 4.50
C ARG A 169 -5.38 -14.51 4.26
N VAL A 170 -6.41 -14.04 3.54
CA VAL A 170 -6.64 -12.61 3.30
C VAL A 170 -7.77 -12.12 4.21
N TYR A 171 -7.47 -11.11 5.05
CA TYR A 171 -8.35 -10.59 6.08
C TYR A 171 -8.71 -9.11 5.87
N SER A 172 -9.75 -8.65 6.57
CA SER A 172 -10.29 -7.29 6.48
C SER A 172 -9.42 -6.27 7.20
N LEU A 173 -8.76 -5.38 6.47
CA LEU A 173 -8.04 -4.24 7.02
C LEU A 173 -8.97 -3.25 7.77
N PRO A 174 -10.19 -2.91 7.27
CA PRO A 174 -11.15 -2.13 8.05
C PRO A 174 -11.53 -2.76 9.38
N HIS A 175 -11.61 -4.10 9.44
CA HIS A 175 -11.92 -4.79 10.69
C HIS A 175 -10.77 -4.70 11.68
N LEU A 176 -9.53 -4.86 11.18
CA LEU A 176 -8.31 -4.65 11.99
C LEU A 176 -8.27 -3.24 12.57
N LEU A 177 -8.46 -2.21 11.73
CA LEU A 177 -8.49 -0.81 12.15
C LEU A 177 -9.58 -0.56 13.22
N TYR A 178 -10.77 -1.11 13.01
CA TYR A 178 -11.89 -0.98 13.95
C TYR A 178 -11.55 -1.58 15.32
N GLU A 179 -11.00 -2.80 15.38
CA GLU A 179 -10.63 -3.44 16.65
C GLU A 179 -9.45 -2.74 17.34
N MET A 180 -8.46 -2.24 16.58
CA MET A 180 -7.35 -1.45 17.14
C MET A 180 -7.84 -0.14 17.77
N THR A 181 -8.73 0.60 17.11
CA THR A 181 -9.24 1.88 17.63
C THR A 181 -10.13 1.69 18.86
N ARG A 182 -10.89 0.61 18.97
CA ARG A 182 -11.64 0.27 20.17
C ARG A 182 -10.73 0.01 21.37
N GLU A 183 -9.68 -0.79 21.18
CA GLU A 183 -8.73 -1.10 22.24
C GLU A 183 -7.96 0.15 22.71
N GLY A 184 -7.55 1.01 21.78
CA GLY A 184 -6.92 2.30 22.09
C GLY A 184 -7.82 3.22 22.90
N GLU A 185 -9.13 3.25 22.62
CA GLU A 185 -10.10 4.02 23.41
C GLU A 185 -10.17 3.53 24.86
N GLU A 186 -10.25 2.23 25.08
CA GLU A 186 -10.28 1.65 26.43
C GLU A 186 -8.99 1.94 27.21
N SER A 187 -7.84 1.91 26.55
CA SER A 187 -6.54 2.21 27.17
C SER A 187 -6.43 3.69 27.60
N VAL A 188 -6.98 4.61 26.81
CA VAL A 188 -6.96 6.05 27.13
C VAL A 188 -7.92 6.39 28.27
N ASP A 189 -9.09 5.77 28.33
CA ASP A 189 -10.08 6.04 29.37
C ASP A 189 -9.63 5.53 30.75
N THR A 190 -8.86 4.44 30.82
CA THR A 190 -8.35 3.89 32.10
C THR A 190 -7.14 4.64 32.66
N SER A 191 -6.32 5.27 31.82
CA SER A 191 -5.08 5.93 32.26
C SER A 191 -5.25 7.40 32.65
N ARG A 192 -6.39 8.05 32.34
CA ARG A 192 -6.66 9.48 32.62
C ARG A 192 -7.90 9.69 33.46
N GLY A 193 -7.77 9.42 34.74
CA GLY A 193 -8.69 9.98 35.76
C GLY A 193 -8.41 11.47 36.01
N SER A 194 -8.39 12.33 35.00
CA SER A 194 -8.44 13.77 35.16
C SER A 194 -8.87 14.50 33.89
N SER A 195 -9.89 15.29 34.02
CA SER A 195 -10.49 16.18 33.04
C SER A 195 -9.48 17.02 32.29
N LEU A 196 -9.79 17.29 31.01
CA LEU A 196 -9.37 18.37 30.12
C LEU A 196 -8.66 17.86 28.85
N SER A 197 -9.42 17.88 27.83
CA SER A 197 -9.21 17.95 26.39
C SER A 197 -9.94 16.87 25.58
N SER A 198 -11.23 16.69 25.88
CA SER A 198 -12.16 15.79 25.16
C SER A 198 -12.30 16.07 23.64
N GLY A 199 -11.86 17.24 23.16
CA GLY A 199 -12.17 17.67 21.78
C GLY A 199 -11.28 17.08 20.69
N SER A 200 -10.02 16.72 21.01
CA SER A 200 -9.06 16.23 20.02
C SER A 200 -9.12 14.70 19.83
N LEU A 201 -9.28 13.96 20.93
CA LEU A 201 -9.37 12.49 20.93
C LEU A 201 -10.67 11.99 20.29
N VAL A 202 -11.76 12.73 20.41
CA VAL A 202 -13.08 12.40 19.81
C VAL A 202 -13.00 12.40 18.26
N ARG A 203 -12.12 13.18 17.65
CA ARG A 203 -12.00 13.27 16.19
C ARG A 203 -11.37 12.04 15.54
N ASN A 204 -10.56 11.27 16.27
CA ASN A 204 -9.86 10.09 15.72
C ASN A 204 -10.62 8.78 15.98
N ARG A 205 -11.80 8.84 16.58
CA ARG A 205 -12.63 7.66 16.82
C ARG A 205 -13.17 7.06 15.53
N VAL A 206 -13.06 5.75 15.40
CA VAL A 206 -13.66 4.97 14.32
C VAL A 206 -14.79 4.11 14.91
N PRO A 207 -15.98 4.68 15.14
CA PRO A 207 -17.05 4.04 15.89
C PRO A 207 -17.74 2.89 15.14
N THR A 208 -17.54 2.78 13.83
CA THR A 208 -18.19 1.74 13.01
C THR A 208 -17.25 1.19 11.96
N LEU A 209 -17.46 -0.07 11.59
CA LEU A 209 -16.73 -0.72 10.51
C LEU A 209 -16.88 0.01 9.17
N ALA A 210 -18.07 0.53 8.87
CA ALA A 210 -18.32 1.30 7.66
C ALA A 210 -17.48 2.59 7.61
N LEU A 211 -17.26 3.25 8.76
CA LEU A 211 -16.38 4.41 8.83
C LEU A 211 -14.90 4.01 8.68
N ALA A 212 -14.47 2.87 9.26
CA ALA A 212 -13.12 2.34 9.06
C ALA A 212 -12.85 2.09 7.56
N GLU A 213 -13.79 1.47 6.87
CA GLU A 213 -13.68 1.22 5.44
C GLU A 213 -13.64 2.53 4.64
N ALA A 214 -14.53 3.48 4.95
CA ALA A 214 -14.56 4.79 4.31
C ALA A 214 -13.30 5.63 4.54
N GLN A 215 -12.63 5.50 5.69
CA GLN A 215 -11.35 6.17 5.95
C GLN A 215 -10.23 5.57 5.11
N LEU A 216 -10.14 4.23 5.07
CA LEU A 216 -9.11 3.51 4.31
C LEU A 216 -9.32 3.60 2.78
N ASP A 217 -10.54 3.86 2.33
CA ASP A 217 -10.85 4.02 0.89
C ASP A 217 -10.54 5.43 0.35
N ARG A 218 -10.01 6.32 1.20
CA ARG A 218 -9.56 7.64 0.77
C ARG A 218 -8.19 7.58 0.12
N ASP A 219 -7.97 8.46 -0.84
CA ASP A 219 -6.70 8.63 -1.55
C ASP A 219 -5.75 9.67 -0.89
N THR A 220 -5.86 9.83 0.43
CA THR A 220 -5.21 10.90 1.21
C THR A 220 -3.72 11.06 0.93
N PHE A 221 -3.01 9.97 0.73
CA PHE A 221 -1.55 9.96 0.54
C PHE A 221 -1.11 9.57 -0.89
N MET A 222 -2.04 9.17 -1.76
CA MET A 222 -1.71 8.58 -3.08
C MET A 222 -0.93 9.51 -4.02
N LEU A 223 -1.09 10.83 -3.85
CA LEU A 223 -0.41 11.85 -4.68
C LEU A 223 0.89 12.38 -4.06
N MET A 224 1.24 11.93 -2.86
CA MET A 224 2.44 12.42 -2.20
C MET A 224 3.71 11.85 -2.84
N PRO A 225 4.80 12.63 -2.92
CA PRO A 225 6.10 12.14 -3.41
C PRO A 225 6.57 10.90 -2.64
N GLY A 226 7.26 9.99 -3.32
CA GLY A 226 7.83 8.79 -2.71
C GLY A 226 6.85 7.63 -2.46
N MET A 227 5.53 7.82 -2.64
CA MET A 227 4.55 6.76 -2.43
C MET A 227 4.58 5.69 -3.52
N SER A 228 4.60 6.13 -4.78
CA SER A 228 4.57 5.23 -5.94
C SER A 228 5.96 4.68 -6.27
N CYS A 229 6.01 3.47 -6.83
CA CYS A 229 7.21 2.93 -7.40
C CYS A 229 7.70 3.79 -8.57
N ARG A 230 8.96 3.65 -8.94
CA ARG A 230 9.58 4.44 -10.00
C ARG A 230 8.80 4.41 -11.31
N TRP A 231 8.38 3.21 -11.76
CA TRP A 231 7.61 3.06 -13.00
C TRP A 231 6.31 3.86 -12.98
N HIS A 232 5.49 3.68 -11.92
CA HIS A 232 4.20 4.37 -11.83
C HIS A 232 4.35 5.89 -11.68
N THR A 233 5.43 6.36 -11.08
CA THR A 233 5.78 7.78 -11.05
C THR A 233 6.09 8.30 -12.46
N GLU A 234 6.89 7.57 -13.25
CA GLU A 234 7.26 7.95 -14.61
C GLU A 234 6.06 7.98 -15.58
N VAL A 235 5.09 7.06 -15.40
CA VAL A 235 3.88 7.00 -16.26
C VAL A 235 2.67 7.75 -15.67
N GLU A 236 2.86 8.43 -14.53
CA GLU A 236 1.83 9.18 -13.82
C GLU A 236 0.56 8.35 -13.56
N SER A 237 0.71 7.13 -13.04
CA SER A 237 -0.41 6.27 -12.68
C SER A 237 -0.68 6.30 -11.18
N LEU A 238 -1.95 6.51 -10.82
CA LEU A 238 -2.42 6.44 -9.42
C LEU A 238 -2.68 5.02 -8.94
N HIS A 239 -2.60 4.03 -9.83
CA HIS A 239 -2.90 2.63 -9.50
C HIS A 239 -1.62 1.82 -9.25
N CYS A 240 -0.74 2.30 -8.38
CA CYS A 240 0.46 1.61 -7.94
C CYS A 240 0.16 0.77 -6.70
N CYS A 241 0.48 -0.53 -6.71
CA CYS A 241 0.27 -1.39 -5.54
C CYS A 241 1.10 -0.94 -4.33
N GLN A 242 2.34 -0.48 -4.55
CA GLN A 242 3.19 0.06 -3.48
C GLN A 242 2.54 1.28 -2.81
N ALA A 243 2.12 2.27 -3.59
CA ALA A 243 1.45 3.46 -3.06
C ALA A 243 0.17 3.10 -2.30
N GLN A 244 -0.57 2.10 -2.77
CA GLN A 244 -1.81 1.67 -2.14
C GLN A 244 -1.58 1.06 -0.75
N VAL A 245 -0.61 0.14 -0.59
CA VAL A 245 -0.33 -0.48 0.72
C VAL A 245 0.25 0.55 1.71
N LEU A 246 1.12 1.46 1.25
CA LEU A 246 1.66 2.56 2.06
C LEU A 246 0.54 3.53 2.49
N SER A 247 -0.34 3.92 1.57
CA SER A 247 -1.48 4.81 1.88
C SER A 247 -2.37 4.21 2.96
N TRP A 248 -2.69 2.92 2.87
CA TRP A 248 -3.49 2.25 3.91
C TRP A 248 -2.77 2.18 5.26
N ALA A 249 -1.47 1.89 5.26
CA ALA A 249 -0.68 1.89 6.49
C ALA A 249 -0.66 3.27 7.14
N TYR A 250 -0.39 4.34 6.39
CA TYR A 250 -0.34 5.71 6.91
C TYR A 250 -1.70 6.22 7.40
N ILE A 251 -2.80 5.86 6.74
CA ILE A 251 -4.15 6.15 7.24
C ILE A 251 -4.39 5.41 8.58
N LEU A 252 -4.03 4.13 8.67
CA LEU A 252 -4.15 3.36 9.90
C LEU A 252 -3.34 4.00 11.04
N PHE A 253 -2.08 4.35 10.81
CA PHE A 253 -1.24 5.02 11.81
C PHE A 253 -1.83 6.35 12.25
N SER A 254 -2.32 7.18 11.32
CA SER A 254 -2.92 8.48 11.63
C SER A 254 -4.13 8.39 12.57
N LEU A 255 -4.82 7.25 12.58
CA LEU A 255 -5.99 7.00 13.41
C LEU A 255 -5.67 6.25 14.71
N VAL A 256 -4.68 5.35 14.71
CA VAL A 256 -4.37 4.48 15.87
C VAL A 256 -3.26 5.05 16.74
N CYS A 257 -2.14 5.51 16.16
CA CYS A 257 -0.97 5.96 16.93
C CYS A 257 -1.28 7.11 17.91
N PRO A 258 -2.09 8.13 17.55
CA PRO A 258 -2.46 9.17 18.50
C PRO A 258 -3.26 8.67 19.72
N LEU A 259 -4.07 7.61 19.56
CA LEU A 259 -4.85 7.01 20.66
C LEU A 259 -3.93 6.31 21.66
N LEU A 260 -2.83 5.71 21.17
CA LEU A 260 -1.84 5.00 21.96
C LEU A 260 -0.66 5.90 22.38
N SER A 261 -0.69 7.19 22.04
CA SER A 261 0.41 8.14 22.30
C SER A 261 1.75 7.75 21.62
N ILE A 262 1.68 7.03 20.49
CA ILE A 262 2.85 6.64 19.69
C ILE A 262 3.27 7.82 18.80
N PRO A 263 4.56 8.22 18.78
CA PRO A 263 5.04 9.30 17.94
C PRO A 263 5.04 8.91 16.46
N MET A 264 4.56 9.80 15.61
CA MET A 264 4.50 9.61 14.16
C MET A 264 5.81 10.02 13.48
N LEU A 265 6.62 9.06 13.06
CA LEU A 265 7.91 9.28 12.40
C LEU A 265 7.73 9.46 10.88
N PRO A 266 8.33 10.52 10.26
CA PRO A 266 8.38 10.66 8.81
C PRO A 266 9.04 9.46 8.13
N GLY A 267 8.58 9.09 6.93
CA GLY A 267 9.07 7.93 6.18
C GLY A 267 8.62 6.57 6.73
N ARG A 268 8.05 6.52 7.95
CA ARG A 268 7.63 5.26 8.61
C ARG A 268 6.15 5.22 8.96
N HIS A 269 5.63 6.28 9.59
CA HIS A 269 4.22 6.38 10.00
C HIS A 269 3.43 7.35 9.14
N ARG A 270 4.13 8.19 8.40
CA ARG A 270 3.61 9.18 7.44
C ARG A 270 4.65 9.38 6.33
N PRO A 271 4.27 9.90 5.17
CA PRO A 271 5.23 10.25 4.13
C PRO A 271 6.34 11.16 4.67
N GLU A 272 7.52 11.13 4.02
CA GLU A 272 8.58 12.10 4.30
C GLU A 272 8.10 13.51 3.98
N ASP A 273 8.48 14.49 4.79
CA ASP A 273 8.15 15.88 4.52
C ASP A 273 9.05 16.43 3.39
N GLU A 274 8.48 17.17 2.44
CA GLU A 274 9.23 17.75 1.31
C GLU A 274 10.42 18.63 1.74
N GLU A 275 10.39 19.20 2.95
CA GLU A 275 11.46 20.09 3.47
C GLU A 275 12.75 19.32 3.83
N GLU A 276 12.71 18.04 4.19
CA GLU A 276 13.90 17.23 4.51
C GLU A 276 14.65 16.77 3.24
N VAL A 277 13.97 16.57 2.13
CA VAL A 277 14.58 16.14 0.85
C VAL A 277 15.41 17.26 0.24
N VAL A 278 15.05 18.54 0.45
CA VAL A 278 15.79 19.70 -0.07
C VAL A 278 17.07 19.96 0.74
N GLY A 279 17.16 19.56 1.99
CA GLY A 279 18.32 19.75 2.87
C GLY A 279 19.58 19.01 2.44
N TRP A 280 19.46 17.90 1.73
CA TRP A 280 20.61 17.10 1.25
C TRP A 280 21.21 17.62 -0.05
N ALA A 281 20.47 18.35 -0.89
CA ALA A 281 20.95 18.95 -2.13
C ALA A 281 21.67 20.30 -1.93
N GLY A 282 21.58 20.91 -0.75
CA GLY A 282 22.05 22.28 -0.47
C GLY A 282 23.46 22.43 0.13
N GLN A 283 24.19 21.34 0.41
CA GLN A 283 25.50 21.41 1.08
C GLN A 283 26.73 21.26 0.18
N SER A 284 26.62 21.48 -1.12
CA SER A 284 27.79 21.52 -2.01
C SER A 284 27.78 22.82 -2.83
N SER A 285 28.30 23.88 -2.28
CA SER A 285 29.07 24.97 -2.89
C SER A 285 28.83 26.32 -2.17
N ARG A 286 29.60 26.59 -1.10
CA ARG A 286 29.94 27.95 -0.73
C ARG A 286 31.27 28.27 -1.40
N GLY A 287 31.21 28.86 -2.57
CA GLY A 287 32.29 29.49 -3.29
C GLY A 287 31.96 30.98 -3.43
N SER A 288 32.68 31.78 -2.69
CA SER A 288 33.09 33.17 -2.86
C SER A 288 32.27 34.06 -3.81
N VAL A 289 31.55 35.01 -3.23
CA VAL A 289 30.99 36.18 -3.93
C VAL A 289 32.06 37.22 -4.06
N VAL A 290 32.46 37.57 -5.31
CA VAL A 290 33.16 38.82 -5.67
C VAL A 290 32.11 39.73 -6.29
N SER A 291 31.89 40.85 -5.61
CA SER A 291 31.06 41.95 -6.08
C SER A 291 31.78 42.69 -7.24
N THR A 292 31.07 42.94 -8.33
CA THR A 292 31.38 44.06 -9.23
C THR A 292 30.06 44.65 -9.75
N ASP A 293 29.86 45.89 -9.42
CA ASP A 293 28.84 46.81 -9.94
C ASP A 293 29.08 47.13 -11.43
N LEU A 294 28.07 47.43 -12.17
CA LEU A 294 27.80 48.59 -13.01
C LEU A 294 27.03 48.33 -14.32
N SER A 295 25.93 49.05 -14.41
CA SER A 295 25.38 49.84 -15.52
C SER A 295 24.64 49.19 -16.69
N THR A 296 23.37 49.52 -16.71
CA THR A 296 22.46 50.02 -17.78
C THR A 296 22.86 49.85 -19.26
N SER A 297 21.96 49.25 -20.05
CA SER A 297 21.45 49.88 -21.29
C SER A 297 20.21 49.12 -21.83
N GLU A 298 19.29 49.94 -22.35
CA GLU A 298 17.97 49.65 -22.91
C GLU A 298 18.00 48.99 -24.32
N ALA A 299 16.82 48.51 -24.66
CA ALA A 299 16.22 48.31 -25.99
C ALA A 299 16.72 47.13 -26.85
N ASP A 300 15.87 46.22 -27.28
CA ASP A 300 14.94 46.40 -28.39
C ASP A 300 13.99 45.19 -28.59
N THR A 301 12.80 45.52 -28.99
CA THR A 301 11.70 44.70 -29.45
C THR A 301 11.98 44.00 -30.79
N SER A 302 11.60 42.71 -30.95
CA SER A 302 10.99 42.26 -32.22
C SER A 302 10.36 40.88 -32.10
N SER A 303 9.09 40.90 -32.28
CA SER A 303 8.13 40.01 -32.96
C SER A 303 8.77 38.89 -33.81
N CYS A 304 8.32 37.65 -33.56
CA CYS A 304 8.11 36.72 -34.68
C CYS A 304 6.98 35.69 -34.42
N ARG A 305 6.20 35.59 -35.43
CA ARG A 305 4.87 34.97 -35.61
C ARG A 305 4.89 33.44 -35.50
N SER A 306 3.71 32.96 -35.12
CA SER A 306 3.13 31.67 -35.33
C SER A 306 3.36 31.04 -36.71
N ASP A 307 3.58 29.73 -36.72
CA ASP A 307 3.18 28.88 -37.84
C ASP A 307 2.50 27.60 -37.35
N TYR A 308 1.19 27.57 -37.60
CA TYR A 308 0.31 26.38 -37.56
C TYR A 308 0.60 25.54 -38.80
N VAL A 309 0.90 24.27 -38.62
CA VAL A 309 0.80 23.29 -39.71
C VAL A 309 -0.34 22.31 -39.42
N GLN A 310 -1.37 22.44 -40.18
CA GLN A 310 -2.44 21.44 -40.37
C GLN A 310 -1.88 20.27 -41.20
N VAL A 311 -2.11 19.04 -40.74
CA VAL A 311 -2.05 17.86 -41.60
C VAL A 311 -3.41 17.19 -41.66
N ARG A 312 -3.90 17.12 -42.90
CA ARG A 312 -5.17 16.56 -43.35
C ARG A 312 -5.20 15.01 -43.20
N LYS A 313 -6.45 14.57 -43.02
CA LYS A 313 -6.92 13.18 -43.19
C LYS A 313 -6.54 12.60 -44.56
N LEU A 314 -6.17 11.33 -44.54
CA LEU A 314 -6.63 10.30 -45.47
C LEU A 314 -6.86 9.02 -44.69
#